data_f5e26b632308ba262b5fd75f964a4ed5
#
_entry.id   f5e26b632308ba262b5fd75f964a4ed5
#
_cell.length_a   1.000
_cell.length_b   1.000
_cell.length_c   1.000
_cell.angle_alpha   90.00
_cell.angle_beta   90.00
_cell.angle_gamma   90.00
#
_symmetry.space_group_name_H-M   'P 1'
#
loop_
_entity.id
_entity.type
_entity.pdbx_description
1 polymer ?
#
loop_
_entity_poly.entity_id
_entity_poly.type
_entity_poly.pdbx_seq_one_letter_code
_entity_poly.pdbx_strand_id
1 'polypeptide(L)'
;MLKVQTPNGDHKVLLHSCCAPCSSAIIECMLANGIRPTVFYCNPNIYPQAEYEIRKNEAIRFVTSKNIDFIDADYDYAHWLHTMQGFTLRLTETARYASEHDFSVFTTTLASSRWKSLEQINEAGRRAAALYPGTLFWEQNWRKGGLQDRRNQLLKEYDFYNQQYCGCEFSMQRLEKNETI
;
A
#
# COMPACT_ATOMS: atom_id res chain seq x y z
N MET A 1 2.23 21.19 2.35
CA MET A 1 1.68 19.82 2.27
C MET A 1 0.87 19.69 1.00
N LEU A 2 0.93 18.55 0.31
CA LEU A 2 0.19 18.29 -0.93
C LEU A 2 -1.33 18.41 -0.70
N LYS A 3 -2.01 19.17 -1.54
CA LYS A 3 -3.48 19.24 -1.55
C LYS A 3 -4.01 18.10 -2.39
N VAL A 4 -4.90 17.31 -1.82
CA VAL A 4 -5.52 16.15 -2.47
C VAL A 4 -7.01 16.10 -2.18
N GLN A 5 -7.75 15.52 -3.13
CA GLN A 5 -9.18 15.27 -3.02
C GLN A 5 -9.50 13.92 -3.67
N THR A 6 -10.42 13.19 -3.11
CA THR A 6 -10.92 11.93 -3.68
C THR A 6 -11.73 12.18 -4.96
N PRO A 7 -11.83 11.21 -5.87
CA PRO A 7 -12.51 11.40 -7.17
C PRO A 7 -14.00 11.78 -7.04
N ASN A 8 -14.66 11.34 -5.98
CA ASN A 8 -16.10 11.59 -5.73
C ASN A 8 -16.37 12.53 -4.54
N GLY A 9 -15.31 13.10 -3.93
CA GLY A 9 -15.44 13.97 -2.74
C GLY A 9 -15.64 13.23 -1.42
N ASP A 10 -15.66 11.90 -1.40
CA ASP A 10 -15.82 11.13 -0.18
C ASP A 10 -14.59 11.28 0.73
N HIS A 11 -14.80 11.31 2.02
CA HIS A 11 -13.74 11.45 3.04
C HIS A 11 -13.27 10.09 3.59
N LYS A 12 -13.95 8.98 3.28
CA LYS A 12 -13.61 7.63 3.69
C LYS A 12 -12.95 6.88 2.54
N VAL A 13 -11.73 6.39 2.73
CA VAL A 13 -10.93 5.73 1.68
C VAL A 13 -10.33 4.44 2.19
N LEU A 14 -10.41 3.37 1.41
CA LEU A 14 -9.64 2.15 1.66
C LEU A 14 -8.24 2.29 1.04
N LEU A 15 -7.20 2.28 1.88
CA LEU A 15 -5.80 2.44 1.48
C LEU A 15 -5.08 1.09 1.52
N HIS A 16 -4.85 0.48 0.35
CA HIS A 16 -3.91 -0.64 0.27
C HIS A 16 -2.51 -0.21 0.69
N SER A 17 -1.98 -0.83 1.72
CA SER A 17 -0.65 -0.54 2.29
C SER A 17 0.32 -1.70 2.12
N CYS A 18 1.51 -1.43 1.59
CA CYS A 18 2.57 -2.44 1.48
C CYS A 18 3.50 -2.48 2.71
N CYS A 19 3.62 -1.41 3.47
CA CYS A 19 4.45 -1.29 4.68
C CYS A 19 4.28 0.08 5.34
N ALA A 20 4.70 0.24 6.60
CA ALA A 20 4.63 1.50 7.33
C ALA A 20 5.41 2.64 6.66
N PRO A 21 6.68 2.48 6.25
CA PRO A 21 7.41 3.55 5.57
C PRO A 21 6.74 4.08 4.31
N CYS A 22 6.09 3.20 3.53
CA CYS A 22 5.41 3.60 2.30
C CYS A 22 4.10 4.33 2.53
N SER A 23 3.39 4.00 3.61
CA SER A 23 2.06 4.54 3.91
C SER A 23 2.09 5.79 4.81
N SER A 24 3.12 5.96 5.64
CA SER A 24 3.12 6.97 6.70
C SER A 24 2.88 8.40 6.21
N ALA A 25 3.65 8.88 5.24
CA ALA A 25 3.50 10.23 4.70
C ALA A 25 2.19 10.41 3.92
N ILE A 26 1.70 9.34 3.28
CA ILE A 26 0.41 9.34 2.56
C ILE A 26 -0.73 9.49 3.56
N ILE A 27 -0.71 8.73 4.65
CA ILE A 27 -1.70 8.82 5.72
C ILE A 27 -1.73 10.21 6.34
N GLU A 28 -0.58 10.79 6.68
CA GLU A 28 -0.51 12.17 7.17
C GLU A 28 -1.06 13.18 6.16
N CYS A 29 -0.76 12.98 4.88
CA CYS A 29 -1.29 13.83 3.81
C CYS A 29 -2.81 13.71 3.71
N MET A 30 -3.37 12.50 3.74
CA MET A 30 -4.82 12.29 3.72
C MET A 30 -5.50 12.96 4.92
N LEU A 31 -5.03 12.70 6.13
CA LEU A 31 -5.58 13.30 7.35
C LEU A 31 -5.56 14.83 7.32
N ALA A 32 -4.46 15.44 6.82
CA ALA A 32 -4.34 16.90 6.69
C ALA A 32 -5.27 17.50 5.62
N ASN A 33 -5.82 16.68 4.74
CA ASN A 33 -6.84 17.08 3.76
C ASN A 33 -8.27 16.62 4.16
N GLY A 34 -8.47 16.20 5.43
CA GLY A 34 -9.77 15.77 5.93
C GLY A 34 -10.21 14.39 5.42
N ILE A 35 -9.31 13.63 4.82
CA ILE A 35 -9.58 12.27 4.32
C ILE A 35 -9.14 11.27 5.36
N ARG A 36 -10.04 10.39 5.78
CA ARG A 36 -9.76 9.34 6.77
C ARG A 36 -9.58 7.99 6.09
N PRO A 37 -8.34 7.49 5.98
CA PRO A 37 -8.12 6.15 5.42
C PRO A 37 -8.45 5.06 6.45
N THR A 38 -8.90 3.91 5.94
CA THR A 38 -8.77 2.60 6.59
C THR A 38 -7.66 1.85 5.87
N VAL A 39 -6.69 1.34 6.60
CA VAL A 39 -5.57 0.62 6.00
C VAL A 39 -5.93 -0.83 5.74
N PHE A 40 -5.79 -1.26 4.49
CA PHE A 40 -5.96 -2.65 4.06
C PHE A 40 -4.59 -3.25 3.74
N TYR A 41 -4.17 -4.23 4.54
CA TYR A 41 -2.85 -4.85 4.43
C TYR A 41 -2.96 -6.20 3.70
N CYS A 42 -2.83 -6.16 2.37
CA CYS A 42 -2.90 -7.31 1.49
C CYS A 42 -1.57 -7.47 0.73
N ASN A 43 -0.66 -8.28 1.26
CA ASN A 43 0.69 -8.44 0.72
C ASN A 43 1.15 -9.91 0.67
N PRO A 44 0.41 -10.78 -0.04
CA PRO A 44 0.75 -12.21 -0.12
C PRO A 44 2.10 -12.47 -0.82
N ASN A 45 2.66 -11.47 -1.49
CA ASN A 45 3.96 -11.56 -2.17
C ASN A 45 5.17 -11.48 -1.24
N ILE A 46 4.99 -11.07 0.02
CA ILE A 46 6.13 -10.87 0.93
C ILE A 46 6.64 -12.24 1.40
N TYR A 47 7.94 -12.46 1.21
CA TYR A 47 8.64 -13.69 1.57
C TYR A 47 9.98 -13.34 2.26
N PRO A 48 10.40 -14.09 3.27
CA PRO A 48 9.67 -15.15 3.96
C PRO A 48 8.51 -14.60 4.82
N GLN A 49 7.69 -15.49 5.38
CA GLN A 49 6.58 -15.08 6.24
C GLN A 49 7.02 -14.24 7.45
N ALA A 50 8.21 -14.49 7.97
CA ALA A 50 8.79 -13.67 9.04
C ALA A 50 8.91 -12.19 8.63
N GLU A 51 9.32 -11.90 7.40
CA GLU A 51 9.38 -10.54 6.85
C GLU A 51 8.00 -9.92 6.69
N TYR A 52 7.00 -10.72 6.28
CA TYR A 52 5.60 -10.28 6.25
C TYR A 52 5.13 -9.81 7.63
N GLU A 53 5.38 -10.61 8.68
CA GLU A 53 4.96 -10.28 10.04
C GLU A 53 5.67 -9.03 10.57
N ILE A 54 6.97 -8.86 10.31
CA ILE A 54 7.70 -7.65 10.70
C ILE A 54 7.04 -6.41 10.08
N ARG A 55 6.79 -6.42 8.78
CA ARG A 55 6.18 -5.28 8.08
C ARG A 55 4.75 -5.02 8.50
N LYS A 56 3.98 -6.07 8.78
CA LYS A 56 2.61 -5.99 9.29
C LYS A 56 2.58 -5.31 10.65
N ASN A 57 3.38 -5.81 11.59
CA ASN A 57 3.43 -5.28 12.95
C ASN A 57 3.87 -3.80 12.98
N GLU A 58 4.81 -3.41 12.13
CA GLU A 58 5.19 -2.00 11.95
C GLU A 58 4.03 -1.16 11.41
N ALA A 59 3.28 -1.67 10.45
CA ALA A 59 2.12 -0.98 9.90
C ALA A 59 1.03 -0.81 10.98
N ILE A 60 0.73 -1.86 11.74
CA ILE A 60 -0.22 -1.82 12.87
C ILE A 60 0.23 -0.77 13.90
N ARG A 61 1.50 -0.80 14.33
CA ARG A 61 2.05 0.15 15.30
C ARG A 61 1.82 1.60 14.85
N PHE A 62 2.11 1.89 13.59
CA PHE A 62 1.95 3.24 13.06
C PHE A 62 0.48 3.68 12.97
N VAL A 63 -0.39 2.86 12.37
CA VAL A 63 -1.81 3.24 12.19
C VAL A 63 -2.55 3.37 13.52
N THR A 64 -2.21 2.54 14.51
CA THR A 64 -2.74 2.63 15.87
C THR A 64 -2.34 3.97 16.51
N SER A 65 -1.08 4.43 16.32
CA SER A 65 -0.63 5.72 16.82
C SER A 65 -1.38 6.92 16.21
N LYS A 66 -2.00 6.73 15.04
CA LYS A 66 -2.82 7.73 14.33
C LYS A 66 -4.32 7.53 14.52
N ASN A 67 -4.72 6.57 15.35
CA ASN A 67 -6.12 6.17 15.55
C ASN A 67 -6.84 5.86 14.21
N ILE A 68 -6.19 5.04 13.38
CA ILE A 68 -6.67 4.60 12.07
C ILE A 68 -6.97 3.12 12.11
N ASP A 69 -8.06 2.71 11.46
CA ASP A 69 -8.47 1.32 11.37
C ASP A 69 -7.52 0.53 10.45
N PHE A 70 -7.21 -0.70 10.88
CA PHE A 70 -6.35 -1.63 10.16
C PHE A 70 -7.10 -2.94 9.88
N ILE A 71 -7.07 -3.36 8.63
CA ILE A 71 -7.64 -4.62 8.16
C ILE A 71 -6.49 -5.50 7.67
N ASP A 72 -6.34 -6.66 8.27
CA ASP A 72 -5.38 -7.70 7.86
C ASP A 72 -6.08 -8.64 6.88
N ALA A 73 -5.62 -8.63 5.62
CA ALA A 73 -6.07 -9.60 4.64
C ALA A 73 -5.28 -10.90 4.79
N ASP A 74 -5.87 -12.00 4.32
CA ASP A 74 -5.24 -13.30 4.38
C ASP A 74 -3.88 -13.32 3.67
N TYR A 75 -2.91 -13.95 4.31
CA TYR A 75 -1.59 -14.19 3.74
C TYR A 75 -1.58 -15.54 3.02
N ASP A 76 -1.80 -15.52 1.71
CA ASP A 76 -1.72 -16.71 0.86
C ASP A 76 -0.58 -16.57 -0.16
N TYR A 77 0.63 -16.86 0.31
CA TYR A 77 1.84 -16.84 -0.53
C TYR A 77 1.80 -17.90 -1.64
N ALA A 78 1.23 -19.05 -1.37
CA ALA A 78 1.14 -20.16 -2.35
C ALA A 78 0.26 -19.75 -3.54
N HIS A 79 -0.89 -19.16 -3.28
CA HIS A 79 -1.77 -18.65 -4.32
C HIS A 79 -1.10 -17.52 -5.11
N TRP A 80 -0.42 -16.59 -4.43
CA TRP A 80 0.31 -15.52 -5.11
C TRP A 80 1.41 -16.08 -6.02
N LEU A 81 2.19 -17.06 -5.55
CA LEU A 81 3.28 -17.67 -6.31
C LEU A 81 2.75 -18.39 -7.56
N HIS A 82 1.60 -19.07 -7.44
CA HIS A 82 0.96 -19.74 -8.55
C HIS A 82 0.45 -18.79 -9.62
N THR A 83 -0.16 -17.67 -9.22
CA THR A 83 -0.75 -16.70 -10.16
C THR A 83 0.25 -15.69 -10.70
N MET A 84 1.31 -15.39 -9.94
CA MET A 84 2.33 -14.37 -10.25
C MET A 84 1.76 -12.98 -10.58
N GLN A 85 0.53 -12.68 -10.15
CA GLN A 85 -0.22 -11.49 -10.50
C GLN A 85 0.08 -10.28 -9.59
N GLY A 86 1.33 -10.02 -9.30
CA GLY A 86 1.89 -8.86 -8.58
C GLY A 86 0.93 -7.79 -8.05
N PHE A 87 0.71 -6.72 -8.83
CA PHE A 87 -0.20 -5.63 -8.44
C PHE A 87 -1.66 -6.00 -8.60
N THR A 88 -2.00 -6.76 -9.63
CA THR A 88 -3.37 -7.09 -10.00
C THR A 88 -4.09 -7.80 -8.86
N LEU A 89 -3.51 -8.87 -8.32
CA LEU A 89 -4.11 -9.61 -7.22
C LEU A 89 -4.42 -8.69 -6.02
N ARG A 90 -3.44 -7.91 -5.58
CA ARG A 90 -3.58 -7.04 -4.40
C ARG A 90 -4.63 -5.95 -4.60
N LEU A 91 -4.68 -5.34 -5.78
CA LEU A 91 -5.65 -4.28 -6.07
C LEU A 91 -7.04 -4.85 -6.32
N THR A 92 -7.15 -6.05 -6.89
CA THR A 92 -8.44 -6.76 -7.03
C THR A 92 -9.01 -7.11 -5.65
N GLU A 93 -8.21 -7.65 -4.73
CA GLU A 93 -8.65 -7.94 -3.37
C GLU A 93 -9.02 -6.65 -2.60
N THR A 94 -8.27 -5.56 -2.83
CA THR A 94 -8.62 -4.26 -2.24
C THR A 94 -9.96 -3.74 -2.76
N ALA A 95 -10.22 -3.85 -4.07
CA ALA A 95 -11.49 -3.42 -4.67
C ALA A 95 -12.66 -4.31 -4.21
N ARG A 96 -12.45 -5.62 -4.11
CA ARG A 96 -13.44 -6.56 -3.58
C ARG A 96 -13.82 -6.17 -2.15
N TYR A 97 -12.84 -6.02 -1.28
CA TYR A 97 -13.08 -5.63 0.11
C TYR A 97 -13.78 -4.26 0.19
N ALA A 98 -13.38 -3.30 -0.64
CA ALA A 98 -14.01 -1.98 -0.70
C ALA A 98 -15.51 -2.09 -1.03
N SER A 99 -15.86 -2.91 -2.03
CA SER A 99 -17.25 -3.13 -2.45
C SER A 99 -18.11 -3.83 -1.37
N GLU A 100 -17.52 -4.79 -0.66
CA GLU A 100 -18.21 -5.56 0.38
C GLU A 100 -18.41 -4.78 1.69
N HIS A 101 -17.67 -3.66 1.91
CA HIS A 101 -17.64 -2.93 3.18
C HIS A 101 -17.93 -1.43 3.02
N ASP A 102 -18.68 -1.05 1.98
CA ASP A 102 -19.16 0.31 1.75
C ASP A 102 -18.05 1.37 1.64
N PHE A 103 -16.94 1.02 0.99
CA PHE A 103 -15.94 2.00 0.55
C PHE A 103 -16.19 2.35 -0.92
N SER A 104 -16.59 3.58 -1.17
CA SER A 104 -16.77 4.09 -2.54
C SER A 104 -15.44 4.40 -3.26
N VAL A 105 -14.33 4.52 -2.50
CA VAL A 105 -13.01 4.86 -3.03
C VAL A 105 -11.93 3.98 -2.41
N PHE A 106 -11.03 3.48 -3.25
CA PHE A 106 -9.79 2.84 -2.80
C PHE A 106 -8.57 3.39 -3.55
N THR A 107 -7.41 3.27 -2.94
CA THR A 107 -6.12 3.65 -3.52
C THR A 107 -4.99 2.78 -3.00
N THR A 108 -3.74 3.04 -3.42
CA THR A 108 -2.61 2.19 -3.03
C THR A 108 -1.34 2.99 -2.77
N THR A 109 -0.59 2.56 -1.76
CA THR A 109 0.76 3.08 -1.49
C THR A 109 1.80 2.62 -2.51
N LEU A 110 1.50 1.65 -3.37
CA LEU A 110 2.40 1.24 -4.46
C LEU A 110 2.76 2.39 -5.38
N ALA A 111 1.86 3.35 -5.56
CA ALA A 111 2.04 4.57 -6.36
C ALA A 111 3.07 5.56 -5.77
N SER A 112 3.62 5.32 -4.58
CA SER A 112 4.73 6.10 -4.01
C SER A 112 6.12 5.62 -4.46
N SER A 113 6.24 4.37 -4.90
CA SER A 113 7.51 3.76 -5.26
C SER A 113 8.05 4.28 -6.60
N ARG A 114 9.27 4.81 -6.61
CA ARG A 114 9.97 5.25 -7.84
C ARG A 114 10.38 4.08 -8.75
N TRP A 115 10.45 2.89 -8.21
CA TRP A 115 10.90 1.68 -8.91
C TRP A 115 9.77 0.91 -9.61
N LYS A 116 8.53 1.36 -9.43
CA LYS A 116 7.34 0.73 -10.04
C LYS A 116 6.75 1.64 -11.12
N SER A 117 6.25 1.07 -12.20
CA SER A 117 5.50 1.83 -13.20
C SER A 117 4.18 2.33 -12.63
N LEU A 118 4.00 3.66 -12.59
CA LEU A 118 2.75 4.27 -12.14
C LEU A 118 1.59 3.91 -13.07
N GLU A 119 1.88 3.84 -14.36
CA GLU A 119 0.88 3.48 -15.37
C GLU A 119 0.36 2.06 -15.18
N GLN A 120 1.26 1.09 -14.93
CA GLN A 120 0.86 -0.29 -14.66
C GLN A 120 0.05 -0.42 -13.36
N ILE A 121 0.39 0.36 -12.33
CA ILE A 121 -0.38 0.39 -11.08
C ILE A 121 -1.76 0.97 -11.33
N ASN A 122 -1.86 2.08 -12.06
CA ASN A 122 -3.14 2.72 -12.37
C ASN A 122 -4.02 1.83 -13.25
N GLU A 123 -3.44 1.18 -14.24
CA GLU A 123 -4.16 0.22 -15.09
C GLU A 123 -4.70 -0.96 -14.27
N ALA A 124 -3.89 -1.53 -13.39
CA ALA A 124 -4.34 -2.60 -12.49
C ALA A 124 -5.46 -2.12 -11.54
N GLY A 125 -5.37 -0.89 -11.02
CA GLY A 125 -6.40 -0.29 -10.18
C GLY A 125 -7.72 -0.04 -10.93
N ARG A 126 -7.66 0.47 -12.17
CA ARG A 126 -8.85 0.65 -13.02
C ARG A 126 -9.54 -0.67 -13.33
N ARG A 127 -8.75 -1.70 -13.69
CA ARG A 127 -9.28 -3.04 -13.93
C ARG A 127 -9.94 -3.63 -12.68
N ALA A 128 -9.31 -3.47 -11.53
CA ALA A 128 -9.87 -3.92 -10.26
C ALA A 128 -11.22 -3.21 -9.96
N ALA A 129 -11.29 -1.88 -10.12
CA ALA A 129 -12.52 -1.13 -9.92
C ALA A 129 -13.63 -1.54 -10.90
N ALA A 130 -13.29 -1.87 -12.14
CA ALA A 130 -14.26 -2.31 -13.15
C ALA A 130 -14.94 -3.66 -12.78
N LEU A 131 -14.29 -4.51 -11.99
CA LEU A 131 -14.87 -5.77 -11.50
C LEU A 131 -15.88 -5.57 -10.35
N TYR A 132 -15.84 -4.43 -9.67
CA TYR A 132 -16.65 -4.15 -8.49
C TYR A 132 -17.36 -2.81 -8.63
N PRO A 133 -18.52 -2.77 -9.35
CA PRO A 133 -19.31 -1.56 -9.54
C PRO A 133 -19.67 -0.88 -8.22
N GLY A 134 -19.51 0.44 -8.20
CA GLY A 134 -19.73 1.25 -6.99
C GLY A 134 -18.45 1.63 -6.25
N THR A 135 -17.29 1.04 -6.62
CA THR A 135 -15.99 1.45 -6.12
C THR A 135 -15.18 2.19 -7.18
N LEU A 136 -14.45 3.23 -6.78
CA LEU A 136 -13.59 4.03 -7.64
C LEU A 136 -12.13 3.86 -7.23
N PHE A 137 -11.27 3.62 -8.19
CA PHE A 137 -9.83 3.65 -7.94
C PHE A 137 -9.33 5.09 -8.01
N TRP A 138 -8.73 5.56 -6.92
CA TRP A 138 -8.13 6.89 -6.87
C TRP A 138 -6.68 6.83 -7.38
N GLU A 139 -6.47 7.32 -8.60
CA GLU A 139 -5.19 7.36 -9.31
C GLU A 139 -4.28 8.49 -8.82
N GLN A 140 -3.99 8.51 -7.53
CA GLN A 140 -3.17 9.56 -6.96
C GLN A 140 -1.68 9.25 -7.10
N ASN A 141 -0.93 10.21 -7.63
CA ASN A 141 0.53 10.13 -7.69
C ASN A 141 1.17 10.56 -6.35
N TRP A 142 1.48 9.58 -5.51
CA TRP A 142 2.07 9.80 -4.18
C TRP A 142 3.58 10.11 -4.19
N ARG A 143 4.19 10.37 -5.36
CA ARG A 143 5.62 10.75 -5.50
C ARG A 143 5.84 12.25 -5.42
N LYS A 144 4.75 13.06 -5.40
CA LYS A 144 4.78 14.52 -5.49
C LYS A 144 4.59 15.19 -4.13
N GLY A 145 4.75 16.52 -4.10
CA GLY A 145 4.36 17.34 -2.97
C GLY A 145 5.21 17.17 -1.71
N GLY A 146 6.47 16.73 -1.83
CA GLY A 146 7.37 16.54 -0.69
C GLY A 146 7.09 15.27 0.14
N LEU A 147 6.17 14.40 -0.31
CA LEU A 147 5.82 13.18 0.45
C LEU A 147 7.01 12.22 0.61
N GLN A 148 7.96 12.21 -0.33
CA GLN A 148 9.14 11.37 -0.21
C GLN A 148 10.08 11.89 0.91
N ASP A 149 10.23 13.19 1.03
CA ASP A 149 11.05 13.80 2.08
C ASP A 149 10.39 13.59 3.45
N ARG A 150 9.06 13.76 3.51
CA ARG A 150 8.30 13.48 4.74
C ARG A 150 8.38 12.01 5.13
N ARG A 151 8.29 11.07 4.19
CA ARG A 151 8.51 9.64 4.42
C ARG A 151 9.87 9.39 5.07
N ASN A 152 10.94 10.04 4.55
CA ASN A 152 12.29 9.84 5.08
C ASN A 152 12.46 10.43 6.51
N GLN A 153 11.75 11.50 6.82
CA GLN A 153 11.66 12.04 8.19
C GLN A 153 10.94 11.05 9.12
N LEU A 154 9.76 10.56 8.71
CA LEU A 154 8.96 9.61 9.48
C LEU A 154 9.68 8.27 9.71
N LEU A 155 10.50 7.83 8.74
CA LEU A 155 11.33 6.64 8.91
C LEU A 155 12.24 6.76 10.15
N LYS A 156 12.79 7.96 10.39
CA LYS A 156 13.63 8.23 11.56
C LYS A 156 12.81 8.53 12.82
N GLU A 157 11.75 9.33 12.72
CA GLU A 157 10.91 9.73 13.85
C GLU A 157 10.24 8.53 14.54
N TYR A 158 9.83 7.52 13.75
CA TYR A 158 9.17 6.31 14.24
C TYR A 158 10.11 5.12 14.38
N ASP A 159 11.39 5.28 14.03
CA ASP A 159 12.35 4.17 13.96
C ASP A 159 11.77 2.97 13.21
N PHE A 160 11.28 3.22 11.99
CA PHE A 160 10.66 2.17 11.20
C PHE A 160 11.68 1.15 10.70
N TYR A 161 11.28 -0.10 10.72
CA TYR A 161 11.99 -1.15 10.02
C TYR A 161 12.20 -0.79 8.55
N ASN A 162 13.44 -0.62 8.16
CA ASN A 162 13.81 -0.23 6.80
C ASN A 162 14.09 -1.47 5.96
N GLN A 163 13.10 -1.92 5.22
CA GLN A 163 13.20 -3.07 4.34
C GLN A 163 14.27 -2.91 3.27
N GLN A 164 15.08 -3.93 3.05
CA GLN A 164 16.19 -3.91 2.10
C GLN A 164 15.78 -4.34 0.68
N TYR A 165 14.65 -5.04 0.53
CA TYR A 165 14.16 -5.54 -0.76
C TYR A 165 12.66 -5.29 -0.92
N CYS A 166 12.16 -5.50 -2.15
CA CYS A 166 10.75 -5.21 -2.49
C CYS A 166 9.72 -6.07 -1.73
N GLY A 167 10.18 -7.22 -1.19
CA GLY A 167 9.36 -8.14 -0.41
C GLY A 167 9.19 -9.52 -1.05
N CYS A 168 9.27 -9.66 -2.37
CA CYS A 168 9.13 -10.96 -3.00
C CYS A 168 10.46 -11.74 -2.99
N GLU A 169 10.37 -13.06 -3.00
CA GLU A 169 11.51 -13.98 -3.05
C GLU A 169 12.51 -13.63 -4.16
N PHE A 170 12.02 -13.27 -5.35
CA PHE A 170 12.88 -12.89 -6.48
C PHE A 170 13.71 -11.64 -6.21
N SER A 171 13.18 -10.69 -5.45
CA SER A 171 13.91 -9.48 -5.09
C SER A 171 14.91 -9.74 -3.95
N MET A 172 14.62 -10.69 -3.08
CA MET A 172 15.54 -11.16 -2.04
C MET A 172 16.75 -11.86 -2.65
N GLN A 173 16.52 -12.81 -3.56
CA GLN A 173 17.59 -13.54 -4.25
C GLN A 173 18.53 -12.62 -5.07
N ARG A 174 18.01 -11.50 -5.59
CA ARG A 174 18.86 -10.50 -6.27
C ARG A 174 19.74 -9.74 -5.29
N LEU A 175 19.27 -9.47 -4.09
CA LEU A 175 20.06 -8.83 -3.05
C LEU A 175 21.22 -9.73 -2.64
N GLU A 176 20.96 -10.99 -2.32
CA GLU A 176 21.96 -12.00 -1.93
C GLU A 176 23.05 -12.18 -2.99
N LYS A 177 22.69 -12.16 -4.28
CA LYS A 177 23.66 -12.25 -5.39
C LYS A 177 24.56 -11.01 -5.52
N ASN A 178 24.06 -9.83 -5.14
CA ASN A 178 24.83 -8.59 -5.19
C ASN A 178 25.73 -8.39 -3.96
N GLU A 179 25.47 -9.06 -2.85
CA GLU A 179 26.32 -9.05 -1.65
C GLU A 179 27.47 -10.07 -1.74
N THR A 180 27.46 -10.94 -2.76
CA THR A 180 28.47 -12.00 -2.96
C THR A 180 29.57 -11.57 -3.95
N ILE A 181 29.62 -10.29 -4.35
CA ILE A 181 30.68 -9.65 -5.14
C ILE A 181 31.41 -8.64 -4.26
#